data_9809367a0f2f9703ea082b282a1b83df
#
_entry.id   9809367a0f2f9703ea082b282a1b83df
#
_cell.length_a   1.000
_cell.length_b   1.000
_cell.length_c   1.000
_cell.angle_alpha   90.00
_cell.angle_beta   90.00
_cell.angle_gamma   90.00
#
_symmetry.space_group_name_H-M   'P 1'
#
loop_
_entity.id
_entity.type
_entity.pdbx_description
1 polymer ?
#
loop_
_entity_poly.entity_id
_entity_poly.type
_entity_poly.pdbx_seq_one_letter_code
_entity_poly.pdbx_strand_id
1 'polypeptide(L)'
;MSKKKIIFVIVFIVLIVGGFAGYQVYENHVKEEVIASEKTIINKRYKAFNKEKDRTKKLEDLKSMIKESNKYSKSKDSYSEVKKEYNSKIKQMRKYFIEGYDKSIADNTLADVGNIGDKNQLNTAKDNLNAVLTSIKDEIETVSTKEEVAKYEEKINALTTSYSNRVTAIEEAERKAKEEAEAKARAEEEANRKANSSSSSSSNSSNGSSSRRSSSSNSSSSSSRGNSSSSSNSSSYDTIYKDSDGNIIYEKGDKYWDNNGNIWSEKDLEGWK
;
A
#
# COMPACT_ATOMS: atom_id res chain seq x y z
N MET A 1 20.39 -6.00 25.25
CA MET A 1 20.93 -7.18 24.53
C MET A 1 20.62 -8.45 25.30
N SER A 2 19.96 -9.43 24.67
CA SER A 2 19.59 -10.69 25.33
C SER A 2 20.86 -11.49 25.72
N LYS A 3 20.88 -12.06 26.95
CA LYS A 3 21.98 -12.87 27.48
C LYS A 3 22.44 -13.98 26.51
N LYS A 4 21.54 -14.49 25.66
CA LYS A 4 21.84 -15.49 24.63
C LYS A 4 22.74 -14.94 23.51
N LYS A 5 22.65 -13.64 23.14
CA LYS A 5 23.53 -13.00 22.12
C LYS A 5 24.96 -12.83 22.64
N ILE A 6 25.12 -12.56 23.91
CA ILE A 6 26.45 -12.40 24.56
C ILE A 6 27.21 -13.74 24.63
N ILE A 7 26.52 -14.84 24.92
CA ILE A 7 27.12 -16.18 24.97
C ILE A 7 27.67 -16.61 23.61
N PHE A 8 26.97 -16.29 22.51
CA PHE A 8 27.45 -16.61 21.16
C PHE A 8 28.71 -15.82 20.78
N VAL A 9 28.83 -14.56 21.21
CA VAL A 9 30.02 -13.73 20.97
C VAL A 9 31.22 -14.22 21.77
N ILE A 10 31.00 -14.63 23.00
CA ILE A 10 32.08 -15.11 23.92
C ILE A 10 32.63 -16.47 23.45
N VAL A 11 31.77 -17.38 23.00
CA VAL A 11 32.22 -18.67 22.44
C VAL A 11 33.05 -18.47 21.17
N PHE A 12 32.71 -17.45 20.36
CA PHE A 12 33.47 -17.11 19.17
C PHE A 12 34.88 -16.55 19.48
N ILE A 13 35.01 -15.76 20.55
CA ILE A 13 36.31 -15.17 20.97
C ILE A 13 37.23 -16.21 21.59
N VAL A 14 36.70 -17.16 22.32
CA VAL A 14 37.50 -18.21 22.98
C VAL A 14 38.13 -19.19 21.98
N LEU A 15 37.44 -19.46 20.84
CA LEU A 15 37.98 -20.30 19.77
C LEU A 15 39.12 -19.63 18.97
N ILE A 16 39.21 -18.29 18.99
CA ILE A 16 40.24 -17.54 18.25
C ILE A 16 41.57 -17.44 19.11
N VAL A 17 41.49 -17.50 20.41
CA VAL A 17 42.64 -17.22 21.30
C VAL A 17 43.38 -18.48 21.74
N GLY A 18 42.80 -19.66 21.59
CA GLY A 18 43.32 -20.92 22.19
C GLY A 18 44.28 -21.78 21.36
N GLY A 19 44.73 -21.33 20.18
CA GLY A 19 45.40 -22.24 19.24
C GLY A 19 46.75 -21.82 18.66
N PHE A 20 47.69 -21.38 19.50
CA PHE A 20 49.09 -21.21 19.05
C PHE A 20 50.06 -22.05 19.91
N ALA A 21 50.34 -23.26 19.50
CA ALA A 21 51.63 -23.93 19.64
C ALA A 21 51.55 -25.42 19.24
N GLY A 22 52.22 -25.78 18.12
CA GLY A 22 52.42 -27.20 17.80
C GLY A 22 52.47 -27.58 16.32
N TYR A 23 53.60 -27.61 15.78
CA TYR A 23 54.21 -27.79 14.47
C TYR A 23 53.63 -28.82 13.48
N GLN A 24 53.62 -28.38 12.25
CA GLN A 24 53.60 -28.90 10.85
C GLN A 24 52.86 -30.22 10.47
N VAL A 25 52.86 -31.25 11.25
CA VAL A 25 51.99 -32.44 10.97
C VAL A 25 50.58 -32.26 11.56
N TYR A 26 50.45 -31.41 12.55
CA TYR A 26 49.19 -30.94 13.14
C TYR A 26 48.47 -29.92 12.25
N GLU A 27 49.18 -29.14 11.41
CA GLU A 27 48.57 -28.05 10.66
C GLU A 27 47.46 -28.47 9.73
N ASN A 28 47.57 -29.59 9.04
CA ASN A 28 46.51 -30.01 8.09
C ASN A 28 45.25 -30.51 8.84
N HIS A 29 45.44 -31.22 9.96
CA HIS A 29 44.35 -31.75 10.76
C HIS A 29 43.63 -30.62 11.49
N VAL A 30 44.38 -29.70 12.08
CA VAL A 30 43.83 -28.51 12.80
C VAL A 30 43.11 -27.59 11.78
N LYS A 31 43.67 -27.43 10.59
CA LYS A 31 43.01 -26.65 9.51
C LYS A 31 41.64 -27.25 9.12
N GLU A 32 41.55 -28.56 8.92
CA GLU A 32 40.31 -29.25 8.57
C GLU A 32 39.27 -29.14 9.68
N GLU A 33 39.68 -29.30 10.96
CA GLU A 33 38.79 -29.13 12.10
C GLU A 33 38.25 -27.70 12.24
N VAL A 34 39.12 -26.69 12.05
CA VAL A 34 38.72 -25.28 12.09
C VAL A 34 37.71 -24.98 10.94
N ILE A 35 38.01 -25.43 9.72
CA ILE A 35 37.10 -25.26 8.57
C ILE A 35 35.76 -25.94 8.85
N ALA A 36 35.75 -27.18 9.38
CA ALA A 36 34.55 -27.92 9.71
C ALA A 36 33.70 -27.24 10.81
N SER A 37 34.40 -26.74 11.86
CA SER A 37 33.77 -26.00 12.94
C SER A 37 33.10 -24.73 12.45
N GLU A 38 33.82 -23.90 11.67
CA GLU A 38 33.28 -22.65 11.08
C GLU A 38 32.08 -22.92 10.16
N LYS A 39 32.19 -23.90 9.27
CA LYS A 39 31.05 -24.30 8.42
C LYS A 39 29.86 -24.77 9.24
N THR A 40 30.09 -25.45 10.36
CA THR A 40 29.01 -25.89 11.24
C THR A 40 28.30 -24.70 11.89
N ILE A 41 29.02 -23.67 12.31
CA ILE A 41 28.46 -22.43 12.85
C ILE A 41 27.62 -21.71 11.79
N ILE A 42 28.16 -21.52 10.59
CA ILE A 42 27.48 -20.88 9.47
C ILE A 42 26.17 -21.63 9.14
N ASN A 43 26.25 -22.96 9.03
CA ASN A 43 25.08 -23.79 8.75
C ASN A 43 24.02 -23.76 9.86
N LYS A 44 24.45 -23.70 11.12
CA LYS A 44 23.53 -23.55 12.26
C LYS A 44 22.76 -22.23 12.21
N ARG A 45 23.45 -21.14 11.86
CA ARG A 45 22.83 -19.82 11.69
C ARG A 45 21.88 -19.80 10.51
N TYR A 46 22.27 -20.36 9.38
CA TYR A 46 21.38 -20.50 8.22
C TYR A 46 20.12 -21.32 8.56
N LYS A 47 20.28 -22.41 9.32
CA LYS A 47 19.11 -23.20 9.81
C LYS A 47 18.21 -22.37 10.74
N ALA A 48 18.77 -21.49 11.58
CA ALA A 48 18.00 -20.58 12.42
C ALA A 48 17.23 -19.56 11.59
N PHE A 49 17.88 -18.95 10.60
CA PHE A 49 17.23 -18.07 9.63
C PHE A 49 16.02 -18.75 8.93
N ASN A 50 16.17 -19.99 8.51
CA ASN A 50 15.08 -20.71 7.85
C ASN A 50 13.88 -21.00 8.78
N LYS A 51 14.13 -21.13 10.08
CA LYS A 51 13.08 -21.34 11.10
C LYS A 51 12.42 -20.05 11.57
N GLU A 52 13.08 -18.92 11.41
CA GLU A 52 12.51 -17.62 11.76
C GLU A 52 11.32 -17.33 10.82
N LYS A 53 10.24 -16.78 11.37
CA LYS A 53 9.03 -16.40 10.62
C LYS A 53 8.95 -14.89 10.38
N ASP A 54 9.55 -14.12 11.28
CA ASP A 54 9.55 -12.67 11.20
C ASP A 54 10.55 -12.21 10.13
N ARG A 55 10.03 -11.51 9.10
CA ARG A 55 10.82 -11.02 7.99
C ARG A 55 11.89 -10.00 8.44
N THR A 56 11.57 -9.15 9.39
CA THR A 56 12.50 -8.13 9.90
C THR A 56 13.69 -8.80 10.59
N LYS A 57 13.45 -9.82 11.42
CA LYS A 57 14.51 -10.61 12.04
C LYS A 57 15.34 -11.38 11.02
N LYS A 58 14.71 -11.93 9.98
CA LYS A 58 15.46 -12.53 8.87
C LYS A 58 16.40 -11.53 8.19
N LEU A 59 15.95 -10.29 8.00
CA LEU A 59 16.79 -9.24 7.40
C LEU A 59 17.97 -8.88 8.35
N GLU A 60 17.74 -8.80 9.65
CA GLU A 60 18.80 -8.61 10.63
C GLU A 60 19.82 -9.78 10.62
N ASP A 61 19.33 -11.01 10.52
CA ASP A 61 20.18 -12.20 10.45
C ASP A 61 21.05 -12.18 9.16
N LEU A 62 20.48 -11.78 8.03
CA LEU A 62 21.22 -11.60 6.77
C LEU A 62 22.29 -10.51 6.91
N LYS A 63 21.94 -9.34 7.45
CA LYS A 63 22.91 -8.24 7.71
C LYS A 63 24.04 -8.71 8.62
N SER A 64 23.71 -9.46 9.66
CA SER A 64 24.70 -10.02 10.58
C SER A 64 25.61 -11.03 9.89
N MET A 65 25.06 -11.93 9.07
CA MET A 65 25.84 -12.92 8.31
C MET A 65 26.79 -12.24 7.32
N ILE A 66 26.36 -11.19 6.61
CA ILE A 66 27.21 -10.40 5.69
C ILE A 66 28.34 -9.72 6.46
N LYS A 67 28.04 -9.10 7.61
CA LYS A 67 29.05 -8.44 8.46
C LYS A 67 30.12 -9.41 8.93
N GLU A 68 29.72 -10.59 9.35
CA GLU A 68 30.64 -11.63 9.81
C GLU A 68 31.47 -12.19 8.66
N SER A 69 30.87 -12.47 7.51
CA SER A 69 31.57 -12.88 6.30
C SER A 69 32.67 -11.87 5.93
N ASN A 70 32.33 -10.57 5.96
CA ASN A 70 33.27 -9.50 5.68
C ASN A 70 34.42 -9.42 6.71
N LYS A 71 34.09 -9.61 8.01
CA LYS A 71 35.08 -9.66 9.08
C LYS A 71 36.01 -10.87 8.91
N TYR A 72 35.44 -12.05 8.67
CA TYR A 72 36.19 -13.28 8.45
C TYR A 72 37.11 -13.17 7.23
N SER A 73 36.60 -12.62 6.13
CA SER A 73 37.37 -12.47 4.89
C SER A 73 38.59 -11.56 5.02
N LYS A 74 38.59 -10.64 5.99
CA LYS A 74 39.72 -9.75 6.33
C LYS A 74 40.67 -10.34 7.36
N SER A 75 40.35 -11.46 7.97
CA SER A 75 41.24 -12.15 8.91
C SER A 75 42.42 -12.79 8.19
N LYS A 76 43.57 -12.80 8.86
CA LYS A 76 44.79 -13.49 8.36
C LYS A 76 44.58 -15.00 8.25
N ASP A 77 43.75 -15.55 9.10
CA ASP A 77 43.44 -17.00 9.23
C ASP A 77 42.20 -17.38 8.45
N SER A 78 41.84 -16.63 7.40
CA SER A 78 40.64 -16.89 6.62
C SER A 78 40.86 -17.97 5.55
N TYR A 79 40.08 -19.04 5.61
CA TYR A 79 40.13 -20.15 4.65
C TYR A 79 39.15 -19.92 3.51
N SER A 80 39.54 -20.28 2.27
CA SER A 80 38.72 -20.11 1.08
C SER A 80 37.42 -20.91 1.15
N GLU A 81 37.44 -22.09 1.74
CA GLU A 81 36.32 -23.01 1.93
C GLU A 81 35.24 -22.41 2.83
N VAL A 82 35.63 -21.68 3.88
CA VAL A 82 34.73 -20.99 4.78
C VAL A 82 34.13 -19.76 4.11
N LYS A 83 34.94 -18.99 3.35
CA LYS A 83 34.43 -17.86 2.55
C LYS A 83 33.39 -18.31 1.52
N LYS A 84 33.62 -19.44 0.85
CA LYS A 84 32.66 -20.05 -0.08
C LYS A 84 31.35 -20.42 0.64
N GLU A 85 31.44 -20.98 1.85
CA GLU A 85 30.26 -21.34 2.64
C GLU A 85 29.46 -20.09 3.03
N TYR A 86 30.12 -19.04 3.55
CA TYR A 86 29.45 -17.75 3.81
C TYR A 86 28.72 -17.23 2.59
N ASN A 87 29.42 -17.13 1.45
CA ASN A 87 28.85 -16.62 0.20
C ASN A 87 27.65 -17.45 -0.28
N SER A 88 27.77 -18.79 -0.14
CA SER A 88 26.66 -19.69 -0.49
C SER A 88 25.43 -19.46 0.37
N LYS A 89 25.60 -19.33 1.70
CA LYS A 89 24.46 -19.10 2.60
C LYS A 89 23.88 -17.71 2.46
N ILE A 90 24.71 -16.69 2.34
CA ILE A 90 24.26 -15.32 2.07
C ILE A 90 23.42 -15.26 0.77
N LYS A 91 23.89 -15.92 -0.29
CA LYS A 91 23.12 -16.01 -1.54
C LYS A 91 21.76 -16.69 -1.36
N GLN A 92 21.70 -17.77 -0.57
CA GLN A 92 20.44 -18.46 -0.27
C GLN A 92 19.50 -17.60 0.59
N MET A 93 20.04 -16.86 1.57
CA MET A 93 19.26 -15.93 2.40
C MET A 93 18.72 -14.76 1.57
N ARG A 94 19.52 -14.18 0.67
CA ARG A 94 19.09 -13.14 -0.27
C ARG A 94 17.97 -13.61 -1.18
N LYS A 95 18.09 -14.84 -1.68
CA LYS A 95 17.07 -15.46 -2.55
C LYS A 95 15.68 -15.46 -1.90
N TYR A 96 15.59 -15.73 -0.60
CA TYR A 96 14.33 -15.65 0.14
C TYR A 96 13.64 -14.28 0.00
N PHE A 97 14.39 -13.17 0.10
CA PHE A 97 13.84 -11.82 -0.03
C PHE A 97 13.48 -11.49 -1.47
N ILE A 98 14.34 -11.86 -2.41
CA ILE A 98 14.10 -11.68 -3.85
C ILE A 98 12.83 -12.42 -4.29
N GLU A 99 12.65 -13.66 -3.88
CA GLU A 99 11.42 -14.43 -4.14
C GLU A 99 10.19 -13.77 -3.51
N GLY A 100 10.36 -13.15 -2.33
CA GLY A 100 9.31 -12.36 -1.69
C GLY A 100 8.94 -11.11 -2.49
N TYR A 101 9.90 -10.39 -3.05
CA TYR A 101 9.64 -9.25 -3.93
C TYR A 101 8.93 -9.68 -5.22
N ASP A 102 9.45 -10.71 -5.88
CA ASP A 102 8.88 -11.24 -7.12
C ASP A 102 7.44 -11.69 -6.92
N LYS A 103 7.16 -12.38 -5.81
CA LYS A 103 5.81 -12.79 -5.45
C LYS A 103 4.91 -11.57 -5.20
N SER A 104 5.36 -10.60 -4.43
CA SER A 104 4.56 -9.41 -4.12
C SER A 104 4.26 -8.59 -5.37
N ILE A 105 5.21 -8.50 -6.32
CA ILE A 105 4.99 -7.86 -7.61
C ILE A 105 3.97 -8.66 -8.43
N ALA A 106 4.10 -9.98 -8.48
CA ALA A 106 3.18 -10.84 -9.22
C ALA A 106 1.75 -10.77 -8.65
N ASP A 107 1.60 -10.80 -7.33
CA ASP A 107 0.31 -10.70 -6.63
C ASP A 107 -0.41 -9.36 -6.91
N ASN A 108 0.34 -8.31 -7.26
CA ASN A 108 -0.17 -6.97 -7.58
C ASN A 108 -0.08 -6.62 -9.08
N THR A 109 0.25 -7.60 -9.93
CA THR A 109 0.21 -7.43 -11.39
C THR A 109 -1.18 -7.80 -11.88
N LEU A 110 -1.94 -6.79 -12.30
CA LEU A 110 -3.30 -6.96 -12.79
C LEU A 110 -3.28 -7.33 -14.28
N ALA A 111 -4.05 -8.36 -14.63
CA ALA A 111 -4.28 -8.71 -16.03
C ALA A 111 -5.31 -7.75 -16.66
N ASP A 112 -5.24 -7.58 -17.98
CA ASP A 112 -6.23 -6.84 -18.77
C ASP A 112 -6.61 -5.46 -18.19
N VAL A 113 -5.61 -4.69 -17.77
CA VAL A 113 -5.78 -3.38 -17.11
C VAL A 113 -6.75 -2.48 -17.87
N GLY A 114 -6.77 -2.53 -19.21
CA GLY A 114 -7.68 -1.78 -20.06
C GLY A 114 -9.17 -2.06 -19.80
N ASN A 115 -9.50 -3.23 -19.28
CA ASN A 115 -10.88 -3.66 -19.02
C ASN A 115 -11.30 -3.51 -17.55
N ILE A 116 -10.39 -3.13 -16.66
CA ILE A 116 -10.71 -2.92 -15.25
C ILE A 116 -11.51 -1.63 -15.10
N GLY A 117 -12.70 -1.72 -14.48
CA GLY A 117 -13.57 -0.59 -14.18
C GLY A 117 -13.45 -0.09 -12.73
N ASP A 118 -12.84 -0.88 -11.85
CA ASP A 118 -12.70 -0.53 -10.43
C ASP A 118 -11.41 0.26 -10.17
N LYS A 119 -11.56 1.56 -9.91
CA LYS A 119 -10.46 2.45 -9.56
C LYS A 119 -9.78 2.04 -8.24
N ASN A 120 -10.52 1.51 -7.29
CA ASN A 120 -9.95 1.11 -6.00
C ASN A 120 -9.02 -0.08 -6.15
N GLN A 121 -9.36 -1.05 -7.00
CA GLN A 121 -8.50 -2.17 -7.32
C GLN A 121 -7.17 -1.70 -7.94
N LEU A 122 -7.22 -0.77 -8.90
CA LEU A 122 -6.04 -0.21 -9.55
C LEU A 122 -5.16 0.57 -8.56
N ASN A 123 -5.76 1.42 -7.73
CA ASN A 123 -5.04 2.20 -6.73
C ASN A 123 -4.41 1.30 -5.66
N THR A 124 -5.13 0.32 -5.14
CA THR A 124 -4.60 -0.63 -4.16
C THR A 124 -3.40 -1.39 -4.72
N ALA A 125 -3.47 -1.90 -5.95
CA ALA A 125 -2.36 -2.58 -6.59
C ALA A 125 -1.15 -1.64 -6.78
N LYS A 126 -1.38 -0.39 -7.18
CA LYS A 126 -0.35 0.64 -7.32
C LYS A 126 0.34 0.93 -5.98
N ASP A 127 -0.41 1.13 -4.91
CA ASP A 127 0.13 1.44 -3.59
C ASP A 127 0.94 0.28 -3.02
N ASN A 128 0.47 -0.95 -3.20
CA ASN A 128 1.21 -2.15 -2.83
C ASN A 128 2.53 -2.27 -3.61
N LEU A 129 2.52 -2.01 -4.92
CA LEU A 129 3.74 -2.02 -5.74
C LEU A 129 4.73 -0.95 -5.29
N ASN A 130 4.27 0.25 -4.95
CA ASN A 130 5.12 1.32 -4.42
C ASN A 130 5.72 0.95 -3.06
N ALA A 131 4.97 0.29 -2.17
CA ALA A 131 5.48 -0.21 -0.90
C ALA A 131 6.56 -1.29 -1.10
N VAL A 132 6.38 -2.18 -2.08
CA VAL A 132 7.40 -3.17 -2.46
C VAL A 132 8.66 -2.47 -2.97
N LEU A 133 8.54 -1.46 -3.83
CA LEU A 133 9.68 -0.70 -4.35
C LEU A 133 10.45 0.01 -3.25
N THR A 134 9.74 0.60 -2.29
CA THR A 134 10.35 1.21 -1.10
C THR A 134 11.16 0.18 -0.33
N SER A 135 10.60 -0.99 -0.05
CA SER A 135 11.31 -2.07 0.65
C SER A 135 12.55 -2.53 -0.11
N ILE A 136 12.48 -2.66 -1.44
CA ILE A 136 13.62 -3.03 -2.29
C ILE A 136 14.74 -1.97 -2.20
N LYS A 137 14.38 -0.68 -2.21
CA LYS A 137 15.33 0.44 -2.09
C LYS A 137 15.98 0.50 -0.72
N ASP A 138 15.22 0.28 0.35
CA ASP A 138 15.73 0.30 1.73
C ASP A 138 16.67 -0.88 2.04
N GLU A 139 16.51 -1.98 1.30
CA GLU A 139 17.30 -3.20 1.46
C GLU A 139 18.44 -3.34 0.44
N ILE A 140 18.71 -2.26 -0.33
CA ILE A 140 19.83 -2.21 -1.28
C ILE A 140 21.15 -2.55 -0.58
N GLU A 141 22.07 -3.22 -1.28
CA GLU A 141 23.36 -3.72 -0.79
C GLU A 141 23.25 -4.88 0.24
N THR A 142 22.14 -4.98 0.95
CA THR A 142 21.88 -6.13 1.84
C THR A 142 21.30 -7.31 1.05
N VAL A 143 20.22 -7.06 0.32
CA VAL A 143 19.49 -8.08 -0.44
C VAL A 143 19.87 -8.05 -1.92
N SER A 144 19.86 -6.87 -2.54
CA SER A 144 20.00 -6.67 -3.98
C SER A 144 21.13 -5.70 -4.31
N THR A 145 21.66 -5.79 -5.53
CA THR A 145 22.60 -4.81 -6.10
C THR A 145 21.84 -3.60 -6.64
N LYS A 146 22.57 -2.51 -6.93
CA LYS A 146 22.00 -1.30 -7.56
C LYS A 146 21.35 -1.60 -8.90
N GLU A 147 21.96 -2.48 -9.67
CA GLU A 147 21.47 -2.88 -10.99
C GLU A 147 20.18 -3.71 -10.90
N GLU A 148 20.08 -4.57 -9.89
CA GLU A 148 18.84 -5.32 -9.62
C GLU A 148 17.71 -4.40 -9.15
N VAL A 149 18.01 -3.45 -8.28
CA VAL A 149 17.04 -2.43 -7.83
C VAL A 149 16.53 -1.61 -9.00
N ALA A 150 17.40 -1.16 -9.91
CA ALA A 150 17.01 -0.40 -11.10
C ALA A 150 16.03 -1.18 -12.00
N LYS A 151 16.24 -2.49 -12.16
CA LYS A 151 15.31 -3.36 -12.93
C LYS A 151 13.94 -3.48 -12.24
N TYR A 152 13.90 -3.61 -10.92
CA TYR A 152 12.65 -3.62 -10.17
C TYR A 152 11.93 -2.28 -10.28
N GLU A 153 12.66 -1.18 -10.18
CA GLU A 153 12.11 0.16 -10.32
C GLU A 153 11.48 0.37 -11.71
N GLU A 154 12.17 0.00 -12.78
CA GLU A 154 11.64 0.07 -14.15
C GLU A 154 10.34 -0.75 -14.28
N LYS A 155 10.35 -2.00 -13.82
CA LYS A 155 9.20 -2.90 -13.89
C LYS A 155 8.00 -2.35 -13.10
N ILE A 156 8.22 -1.90 -11.87
CA ILE A 156 7.16 -1.39 -11.01
C ILE A 156 6.61 -0.07 -11.55
N ASN A 157 7.48 0.83 -12.03
CA ASN A 157 7.06 2.10 -12.61
C ASN A 157 6.21 1.89 -13.88
N ALA A 158 6.53 0.91 -14.71
CA ALA A 158 5.72 0.57 -15.88
C ALA A 158 4.30 0.11 -15.47
N LEU A 159 4.19 -0.75 -14.46
CA LEU A 159 2.90 -1.22 -13.95
C LEU A 159 2.09 -0.08 -13.33
N THR A 160 2.68 0.70 -12.44
CA THR A 160 2.01 1.80 -11.73
C THR A 160 1.58 2.92 -12.69
N THR A 161 2.36 3.19 -13.74
CA THR A 161 1.99 4.11 -14.81
C THR A 161 0.77 3.60 -15.59
N SER A 162 0.77 2.31 -15.94
CA SER A 162 -0.37 1.69 -16.63
C SER A 162 -1.65 1.79 -15.79
N TYR A 163 -1.58 1.54 -14.48
CA TYR A 163 -2.73 1.65 -13.59
C TYR A 163 -3.21 3.10 -13.45
N SER A 164 -2.30 4.06 -13.32
CA SER A 164 -2.65 5.48 -13.24
C SER A 164 -3.33 5.96 -14.52
N ASN A 165 -2.84 5.57 -15.71
CA ASN A 165 -3.46 5.90 -16.98
C ASN A 165 -4.88 5.33 -17.09
N ARG A 166 -5.10 4.11 -16.59
CA ARG A 166 -6.43 3.50 -16.58
C ARG A 166 -7.38 4.21 -15.63
N VAL A 167 -6.94 4.60 -14.44
CA VAL A 167 -7.73 5.41 -13.49
C VAL A 167 -8.16 6.71 -14.16
N THR A 168 -7.23 7.43 -14.79
CA THR A 168 -7.53 8.67 -15.51
C THR A 168 -8.57 8.43 -16.62
N ALA A 169 -8.42 7.35 -17.38
CA ALA A 169 -9.39 7.03 -18.45
C ALA A 169 -10.81 6.74 -17.92
N ILE A 170 -10.91 6.08 -16.76
CA ILE A 170 -12.19 5.83 -16.09
C ILE A 170 -12.80 7.17 -15.64
N GLU A 171 -12.02 8.03 -14.99
CA GLU A 171 -12.48 9.34 -14.51
C GLU A 171 -12.95 10.25 -15.63
N GLU A 172 -12.24 10.25 -16.76
CA GLU A 172 -12.67 10.99 -17.96
C GLU A 172 -13.99 10.44 -18.54
N ALA A 173 -14.15 9.12 -18.57
CA ALA A 173 -15.38 8.50 -19.02
C ALA A 173 -16.57 8.83 -18.10
N GLU A 174 -16.38 8.76 -16.79
CA GLU A 174 -17.39 9.14 -15.79
C GLU A 174 -17.79 10.61 -15.92
N ARG A 175 -16.81 11.51 -16.10
CA ARG A 175 -17.08 12.94 -16.30
C ARG A 175 -17.88 13.20 -17.55
N LYS A 176 -17.50 12.58 -18.70
CA LYS A 176 -18.24 12.72 -19.97
C LYS A 176 -19.67 12.19 -19.86
N ALA A 177 -19.84 11.04 -19.22
CA ALA A 177 -21.18 10.47 -19.00
C ALA A 177 -22.06 11.39 -18.13
N LYS A 178 -21.48 12.01 -17.10
CA LYS A 178 -22.20 12.97 -16.26
C LYS A 178 -22.58 14.23 -17.03
N GLU A 179 -21.66 14.80 -17.81
CA GLU A 179 -21.92 15.98 -18.65
C GLU A 179 -23.04 15.70 -19.68
N GLU A 180 -23.02 14.51 -20.31
CA GLU A 180 -24.04 14.09 -21.25
C GLU A 180 -25.41 13.90 -20.56
N ALA A 181 -25.43 13.29 -19.37
CA ALA A 181 -26.67 13.15 -18.60
C ALA A 181 -27.26 14.50 -18.19
N GLU A 182 -26.42 15.44 -17.74
CA GLU A 182 -26.85 16.80 -17.40
C GLU A 182 -27.36 17.56 -18.64
N ALA A 183 -26.70 17.42 -19.80
CA ALA A 183 -27.16 18.06 -21.05
C ALA A 183 -28.51 17.51 -21.50
N LYS A 184 -28.72 16.18 -21.38
CA LYS A 184 -30.03 15.57 -21.70
C LYS A 184 -31.12 16.05 -20.76
N ALA A 185 -30.86 16.10 -19.46
CA ALA A 185 -31.81 16.58 -18.44
C ALA A 185 -32.23 18.05 -18.71
N ARG A 186 -31.27 18.92 -19.05
CA ARG A 186 -31.56 20.33 -19.43
C ARG A 186 -32.41 20.44 -20.72
N ALA A 187 -32.08 19.61 -21.71
CA ALA A 187 -32.87 19.59 -22.97
C ALA A 187 -34.30 19.10 -22.74
N GLU A 188 -34.53 18.11 -21.91
CA GLU A 188 -35.86 17.62 -21.54
C GLU A 188 -36.65 18.68 -20.74
N GLU A 189 -36.02 19.39 -19.81
CA GLU A 189 -36.64 20.48 -19.07
C GLU A 189 -37.04 21.61 -19.97
N GLU A 190 -36.20 22.01 -20.92
CA GLU A 190 -36.49 23.04 -21.89
C GLU A 190 -37.65 22.64 -22.83
N ALA A 191 -37.67 21.37 -23.27
CA ALA A 191 -38.76 20.82 -24.08
C ALA A 191 -40.10 20.85 -23.33
N ASN A 192 -40.10 20.44 -22.04
CA ASN A 192 -41.28 20.48 -21.18
C ASN A 192 -41.79 21.92 -20.93
N ARG A 193 -40.87 22.88 -20.74
CA ARG A 193 -41.23 24.29 -20.59
C ARG A 193 -41.88 24.83 -21.87
N LYS A 194 -41.36 24.50 -23.05
CA LYS A 194 -41.95 24.90 -24.35
C LYS A 194 -43.31 24.26 -24.58
N ALA A 195 -43.48 22.96 -24.23
CA ALA A 195 -44.76 22.29 -24.36
C ALA A 195 -45.83 22.90 -23.42
N ASN A 196 -45.44 23.25 -22.17
CA ASN A 196 -46.38 23.86 -21.21
C ASN A 196 -46.71 25.32 -21.53
N SER A 197 -45.82 26.07 -22.21
CA SER A 197 -46.07 27.42 -22.66
C SER A 197 -47.00 27.48 -23.90
N SER A 198 -47.01 26.42 -24.73
CA SER A 198 -47.90 26.35 -25.89
C SER A 198 -49.32 25.91 -25.58
N SER A 199 -49.53 25.25 -24.42
CA SER A 199 -50.87 24.84 -23.97
C SER A 199 -51.66 25.96 -23.25
N SER A 200 -50.99 27.04 -22.84
CA SER A 200 -51.65 28.17 -22.14
C SER A 200 -52.17 29.28 -23.05
N SER A 201 -51.95 29.19 -24.38
CA SER A 201 -52.35 30.23 -25.34
C SER A 201 -53.66 29.91 -26.12
N SER A 202 -54.40 28.85 -25.79
CA SER A 202 -55.60 28.47 -26.54
C SER A 202 -56.84 28.31 -25.67
N SER A 203 -57.04 29.19 -24.66
CA SER A 203 -58.36 29.28 -24.02
C SER A 203 -58.67 30.67 -23.55
N ASN A 204 -58.98 31.53 -24.53
CA ASN A 204 -59.72 32.73 -24.24
C ASN A 204 -60.71 33.01 -25.38
N SER A 205 -61.92 32.41 -25.31
CA SER A 205 -63.15 32.99 -25.91
C SER A 205 -64.37 32.26 -25.41
N SER A 206 -65.24 33.04 -24.86
CA SER A 206 -66.69 33.01 -24.72
C SER A 206 -67.26 32.69 -23.34
N ASN A 207 -67.57 33.75 -22.62
CA ASN A 207 -68.91 34.31 -22.36
C ASN A 207 -69.95 33.36 -21.80
N GLY A 208 -70.51 33.71 -20.62
CA GLY A 208 -71.81 33.18 -20.21
C GLY A 208 -72.05 33.08 -18.70
N SER A 209 -72.38 34.15 -18.11
CA SER A 209 -73.47 34.40 -17.10
C SER A 209 -73.89 33.31 -16.10
N SER A 210 -74.02 33.82 -14.91
CA SER A 210 -75.00 33.56 -13.86
C SER A 210 -74.72 32.53 -12.72
N SER A 211 -74.67 33.19 -11.62
CA SER A 211 -75.44 33.01 -10.38
C SER A 211 -75.22 31.86 -9.41
N ARG A 212 -74.93 32.34 -8.25
CA ARG A 212 -75.48 31.98 -6.94
C ARG A 212 -74.91 30.82 -6.12
N ARG A 213 -74.43 31.32 -5.00
CA ARG A 213 -74.72 30.86 -3.60
C ARG A 213 -74.12 29.55 -3.13
N SER A 214 -73.39 29.77 -2.16
CA SER A 214 -73.51 29.53 -0.73
C SER A 214 -72.64 28.42 -0.15
N SER A 215 -72.02 28.88 0.84
CA SER A 215 -71.85 28.32 2.20
C SER A 215 -70.90 27.13 2.39
N SER A 216 -69.98 27.51 3.16
CA SER A 216 -69.61 26.99 4.48
C SER A 216 -68.65 25.80 4.55
N SER A 217 -67.77 26.09 5.38
CA SER A 217 -67.13 25.32 6.43
C SER A 217 -66.02 24.36 6.09
N ASN A 218 -64.97 24.77 6.58
CA ASN A 218 -64.27 24.24 7.76
C ASN A 218 -63.23 23.19 7.53
N SER A 219 -62.11 23.58 8.00
CA SER A 219 -61.11 22.85 8.78
C SER A 219 -60.16 21.89 8.13
N SER A 220 -59.03 22.18 8.59
CA SER A 220 -57.92 21.35 9.06
C SER A 220 -56.88 20.92 8.04
N SER A 221 -55.80 21.60 8.21
CA SER A 221 -54.44 21.08 8.49
C SER A 221 -54.11 19.72 7.94
N SER A 222 -53.16 19.70 7.07
CA SER A 222 -51.98 18.87 7.33
C SER A 222 -50.84 19.23 6.35
N SER A 223 -49.78 19.60 7.00
CA SER A 223 -48.44 19.71 6.43
C SER A 223 -48.00 18.42 5.73
N SER A 224 -47.70 18.46 4.47
CA SER A 224 -46.88 17.43 3.86
C SER A 224 -45.55 18.00 3.44
N ARG A 225 -44.59 17.61 4.25
CA ARG A 225 -43.17 17.76 3.97
C ARG A 225 -42.84 17.13 2.63
N GLY A 226 -42.32 17.93 1.73
CA GLY A 226 -41.61 17.43 0.56
C GLY A 226 -40.35 16.72 0.97
N ASN A 227 -40.34 15.42 0.80
CA ASN A 227 -39.16 14.60 0.99
C ASN A 227 -38.36 14.63 -0.30
N SER A 228 -37.37 15.50 -0.36
CA SER A 228 -36.33 15.41 -1.39
C SER A 228 -35.34 14.35 -0.92
N SER A 229 -35.51 13.12 -1.39
CA SER A 229 -34.52 12.06 -1.25
C SER A 229 -33.34 12.34 -2.19
N SER A 230 -32.34 13.03 -1.67
CA SER A 230 -31.01 12.96 -2.19
C SER A 230 -30.40 11.62 -1.77
N SER A 231 -30.21 10.71 -2.72
CA SER A 231 -29.43 9.50 -2.50
C SER A 231 -27.98 9.89 -2.30
N SER A 232 -27.58 10.11 -1.07
CA SER A 232 -26.20 10.20 -0.66
C SER A 232 -25.61 8.80 -0.64
N ASN A 233 -24.61 8.60 -1.45
CA ASN A 233 -23.70 7.47 -1.39
C ASN A 233 -23.04 7.52 -0.01
N SER A 234 -23.51 6.70 0.94
CA SER A 234 -22.97 6.65 2.29
C SER A 234 -21.66 5.88 2.30
N SER A 235 -20.55 6.55 2.06
CA SER A 235 -19.29 6.13 2.66
C SER A 235 -19.51 6.16 4.17
N SER A 236 -19.35 5.01 4.85
CA SER A 236 -19.64 4.87 6.28
C SER A 236 -18.53 5.53 7.11
N TYR A 237 -18.60 6.84 7.25
CA TYR A 237 -17.85 7.60 8.23
C TYR A 237 -18.72 7.76 9.50
N ASP A 238 -18.08 7.74 10.66
CA ASP A 238 -18.77 7.85 11.94
C ASP A 238 -19.21 9.29 12.20
N THR A 239 -18.39 10.27 11.79
CA THR A 239 -18.64 11.71 11.97
C THR A 239 -18.02 12.51 10.82
N ILE A 240 -18.61 13.66 10.50
CA ILE A 240 -18.10 14.62 9.52
C ILE A 240 -18.08 16.00 10.15
N TYR A 241 -16.90 16.61 10.22
CA TYR A 241 -16.71 17.99 10.70
C TYR A 241 -16.55 18.92 9.50
N LYS A 242 -17.13 20.12 9.57
CA LYS A 242 -17.01 21.13 8.53
C LYS A 242 -16.72 22.48 9.18
N ASP A 243 -15.65 23.14 8.73
CA ASP A 243 -15.34 24.50 9.17
C ASP A 243 -16.11 25.57 8.41
N SER A 244 -15.95 26.84 8.83
CA SER A 244 -16.55 28.02 8.19
C SER A 244 -16.05 28.25 6.76
N ASP A 245 -14.88 27.75 6.42
CA ASP A 245 -14.20 27.93 5.12
C ASP A 245 -14.55 26.82 4.12
N GLY A 246 -15.36 25.82 4.57
CA GLY A 246 -15.85 24.74 3.73
C GLY A 246 -14.93 23.52 3.66
N ASN A 247 -13.87 23.47 4.47
CA ASN A 247 -13.04 22.28 4.59
C ASN A 247 -13.81 21.20 5.34
N ILE A 248 -13.60 19.95 4.99
CA ILE A 248 -14.31 18.81 5.56
C ILE A 248 -13.30 17.83 6.11
N ILE A 249 -13.50 17.37 7.35
CA ILE A 249 -12.76 16.29 7.96
C ILE A 249 -13.72 15.13 8.21
N TYR A 250 -13.31 13.95 7.78
CA TYR A 250 -14.02 12.69 7.94
C TYR A 250 -13.41 11.91 9.09
N GLU A 251 -14.21 11.41 10.00
CA GLU A 251 -13.80 10.54 11.11
C GLU A 251 -14.29 9.12 10.87
N LYS A 252 -13.42 8.15 11.14
CA LYS A 252 -13.79 6.73 11.20
C LYS A 252 -12.92 6.01 12.23
N GLY A 253 -13.52 5.65 13.37
CA GLY A 253 -12.79 5.16 14.54
C GLY A 253 -11.83 6.23 15.05
N ASP A 254 -10.56 5.89 15.23
CA ASP A 254 -9.52 6.81 15.76
C ASP A 254 -8.76 7.57 14.67
N LYS A 255 -9.29 7.62 13.44
CA LYS A 255 -8.61 8.23 12.28
C LYS A 255 -9.42 9.35 11.67
N TYR A 256 -8.74 10.43 11.28
CA TYR A 256 -9.31 11.63 10.68
C TYR A 256 -8.63 11.91 9.34
N TRP A 257 -9.40 12.29 8.31
CA TRP A 257 -8.91 12.64 6.97
C TRP A 257 -9.57 13.91 6.46
N ASP A 258 -8.82 14.72 5.71
CA ASP A 258 -9.40 15.82 4.94
C ASP A 258 -9.84 15.36 3.53
N ASN A 259 -10.42 16.28 2.76
CA ASN A 259 -10.86 16.03 1.37
C ASN A 259 -9.71 15.63 0.43
N ASN A 260 -8.45 15.88 0.82
CA ASN A 260 -7.25 15.60 0.04
C ASN A 260 -6.60 14.27 0.46
N GLY A 261 -7.18 13.58 1.47
CA GLY A 261 -6.68 12.32 1.98
C GLY A 261 -5.51 12.45 2.98
N ASN A 262 -5.22 13.66 3.49
CA ASN A 262 -4.23 13.83 4.54
C ASN A 262 -4.78 13.30 5.85
N ILE A 263 -3.94 12.60 6.60
CA ILE A 263 -4.31 12.04 7.92
C ILE A 263 -3.97 13.09 8.99
N TRP A 264 -4.96 13.36 9.84
CA TRP A 264 -4.87 14.31 10.95
C TRP A 264 -4.82 13.56 12.27
N SER A 265 -4.10 14.09 13.25
CA SER A 265 -4.14 13.59 14.62
C SER A 265 -5.21 14.32 15.43
N GLU A 266 -5.69 13.71 16.52
CA GLU A 266 -6.66 14.36 17.41
C GLU A 266 -6.17 15.72 17.94
N LYS A 267 -4.86 15.88 18.10
CA LYS A 267 -4.22 17.12 18.54
C LYS A 267 -4.32 18.25 17.51
N ASP A 268 -4.36 17.91 16.22
CA ASP A 268 -4.44 18.88 15.12
C ASP A 268 -5.88 19.40 14.97
N LEU A 269 -6.86 18.76 15.63
CA LEU A 269 -8.27 19.07 15.55
C LEU A 269 -8.77 19.97 16.70
N GLU A 270 -7.92 20.41 17.62
CA GLU A 270 -8.32 21.25 18.75
C GLU A 270 -9.00 22.59 18.35
N GLY A 271 -8.92 22.99 17.08
CA GLY A 271 -9.61 24.17 16.52
C GLY A 271 -10.88 23.88 15.71
N TRP A 272 -11.28 22.60 15.57
CA TRP A 272 -12.38 22.15 14.69
C TRP A 272 -13.65 21.71 15.44
N LYS A 273 -13.60 21.67 16.79
CA LYS A 273 -14.73 21.26 17.67
C LYS A 273 -15.52 22.44 18.19
#